data_f648d7fbca35499d4e0bbd7fb810110b
#
_entry.id   f648d7fbca35499d4e0bbd7fb810110b
#
_cell.length_a   1.000
_cell.length_b   1.000
_cell.length_c   1.000
_cell.angle_alpha   90.00
_cell.angle_beta   90.00
_cell.angle_gamma   90.00
#
_symmetry.space_group_name_H-M   'P 1'
#
loop_
_entity.id
_entity.type
_entity.pdbx_description
1 polymer ?
#
loop_
_entity_poly.entity_id
_entity_poly.type
_entity_poly.pdbx_seq_one_letter_code
_entity_poly.pdbx_strand_id
1 'polypeptide(L)'
;MLPAQMKFPRDSDVPSNDILRLILRGHMNDVRDFVRFPALEEVLALKPHAPLRSFSPVQLQLTRECLQIAVESIEANRESFFHRHQGTWLMARTCIRSSLILLAMAMRCQAEARSTGVMAIELEEMMLPSRWRKVVEQTVEVLKYWSDESNDLARLNDLLRDLLHTYDS
;
A
#
# COMPACT_ATOMS: atom_id res chain seq x y z
N MET A 1 6.13 29.69 7.75
CA MET A 1 6.17 29.20 6.34
C MET A 1 7.41 28.33 6.18
N LEU A 2 7.26 27.09 5.71
CA LEU A 2 8.41 26.22 5.40
C LEU A 2 9.22 26.81 4.23
N PRO A 3 10.56 26.80 4.29
CA PRO A 3 11.41 27.22 3.18
C PRO A 3 11.04 26.47 1.90
N ALA A 4 11.18 27.10 0.73
CA ALA A 4 10.82 26.51 -0.57
C ALA A 4 11.50 25.16 -0.82
N GLN A 5 12.71 24.97 -0.30
CA GLN A 5 13.50 23.74 -0.36
C GLN A 5 12.89 22.58 0.46
N MET A 6 12.02 22.87 1.43
CA MET A 6 11.29 21.87 2.23
C MET A 6 9.84 21.68 1.76
N LYS A 7 9.41 22.41 0.74
CA LYS A 7 8.13 22.15 0.09
C LYS A 7 8.32 20.97 -0.86
N PHE A 8 7.66 19.86 -0.55
CA PHE A 8 7.62 18.72 -1.45
C PHE A 8 6.49 18.95 -2.46
N PRO A 9 6.81 19.17 -3.76
CA PRO A 9 5.77 19.13 -4.78
C PRO A 9 5.16 17.72 -4.77
N ARG A 10 3.83 17.61 -4.78
CA ARG A 10 3.12 16.32 -4.85
C ARG A 10 3.50 15.50 -6.09
N ASP A 11 4.00 16.15 -7.14
CA ASP A 11 4.19 15.58 -8.47
C ASP A 11 5.65 15.67 -8.97
N SER A 12 6.65 15.72 -8.10
CA SER A 12 8.01 15.68 -8.62
C SER A 12 8.41 14.24 -8.95
N ASP A 13 8.21 13.84 -10.20
CA ASP A 13 8.88 12.68 -10.83
C ASP A 13 10.41 12.88 -10.94
N VAL A 14 10.94 13.87 -10.24
CA VAL A 14 12.39 14.13 -10.22
C VAL A 14 13.03 13.16 -9.25
N PRO A 15 13.85 12.21 -9.75
CA PRO A 15 14.66 11.35 -8.90
C PRO A 15 15.46 12.23 -7.93
N SER A 16 15.24 12.09 -6.65
CA SER A 16 16.00 12.85 -5.68
C SER A 16 17.12 11.96 -5.14
N ASN A 17 18.37 12.24 -5.53
CA ASN A 17 19.56 11.69 -4.89
C ASN A 17 19.77 12.25 -3.46
N ASP A 18 18.83 13.04 -2.97
CA ASP A 18 18.87 13.64 -1.65
C ASP A 18 18.22 12.69 -0.63
N ILE A 19 19.06 11.97 0.10
CA ILE A 19 18.67 11.02 1.15
C ILE A 19 17.76 11.67 2.21
N LEU A 20 18.01 12.93 2.57
CA LEU A 20 17.16 13.66 3.51
C LEU A 20 15.74 13.85 2.99
N ARG A 21 15.59 14.13 1.70
CA ARG A 21 14.27 14.23 1.07
C ARG A 21 13.53 12.88 1.09
N LEU A 22 14.21 11.78 0.82
CA LEU A 22 13.62 10.44 0.87
C LEU A 22 13.14 10.09 2.28
N ILE A 23 13.97 10.36 3.29
CA ILE A 23 13.64 10.13 4.71
C ILE A 23 12.44 11.00 5.12
N LEU A 24 12.46 12.30 4.81
CA LEU A 24 11.36 13.21 5.16
C LEU A 24 10.06 12.83 4.45
N ARG A 25 10.12 12.39 3.19
CA ARG A 25 8.96 11.89 2.47
C ARG A 25 8.39 10.63 3.14
N GLY A 26 9.26 9.70 3.55
CA GLY A 26 8.88 8.51 4.33
C GLY A 26 8.12 8.91 5.60
N HIS A 27 8.69 9.76 6.44
CA HIS A 27 8.04 10.22 7.68
C HIS A 27 6.73 10.98 7.43
N MET A 28 6.66 11.79 6.38
CA MET A 28 5.40 12.46 6.01
C MET A 28 4.31 11.46 5.61
N ASN A 29 4.67 10.42 4.88
CA ASN A 29 3.74 9.35 4.53
C ASN A 29 3.31 8.56 5.77
N ASP A 30 4.23 8.26 6.70
CA ASP A 30 3.91 7.59 7.97
C ASP A 30 2.90 8.39 8.79
N VAL A 31 3.08 9.72 8.91
CA VAL A 31 2.14 10.59 9.63
C VAL A 31 0.78 10.63 8.93
N ARG A 32 0.76 10.74 7.60
CA ARG A 32 -0.48 10.75 6.80
C ARG A 32 -1.23 9.41 6.93
N ASP A 33 -0.51 8.30 6.90
CA ASP A 33 -1.04 6.97 7.10
C ASP A 33 -1.62 6.82 8.50
N PHE A 34 -0.87 7.20 9.53
CA PHE A 34 -1.31 7.12 10.93
C PHE A 34 -2.64 7.83 11.19
N VAL A 35 -2.84 9.00 10.61
CA VAL A 35 -4.09 9.78 10.77
C VAL A 35 -5.28 9.12 10.06
N ARG A 36 -5.04 8.42 8.95
CA ARG A 36 -6.10 7.83 8.11
C ARG A 36 -6.38 6.35 8.39
N PHE A 37 -5.39 5.67 8.95
CA PHE A 37 -5.45 4.24 9.22
C PHE A 37 -6.68 3.79 10.03
N PRO A 38 -7.18 4.54 11.05
CA PRO A 38 -8.38 4.15 11.76
C PRO A 38 -9.62 3.99 10.88
N ALA A 39 -9.77 4.81 9.82
CA ALA A 39 -10.88 4.66 8.88
C ALA A 39 -10.75 3.38 8.05
N LEU A 40 -9.54 3.04 7.60
CA LEU A 40 -9.25 1.80 6.91
C LEU A 40 -9.47 0.60 7.83
N GLU A 41 -8.98 0.66 9.07
CA GLU A 41 -9.16 -0.40 10.07
C GLU A 41 -10.64 -0.69 10.35
N GLU A 42 -11.46 0.35 10.47
CA GLU A 42 -12.91 0.18 10.64
C GLU A 42 -13.53 -0.56 9.46
N VAL A 43 -13.14 -0.22 8.24
CA VAL A 43 -13.63 -0.87 7.02
C VAL A 43 -13.14 -2.31 6.92
N LEU A 44 -11.87 -2.61 7.20
CA LEU A 44 -11.28 -3.94 6.96
C LEU A 44 -11.46 -4.90 8.13
N ALA A 45 -11.24 -4.45 9.36
CA ALA A 45 -11.10 -5.33 10.52
C ALA A 45 -12.30 -5.27 11.47
N LEU A 46 -12.83 -4.06 11.74
CA LEU A 46 -13.89 -3.88 12.72
C LEU A 46 -15.27 -4.20 12.15
N LYS A 47 -15.49 -3.93 10.85
CA LYS A 47 -16.77 -4.20 10.19
C LYS A 47 -16.58 -4.96 8.86
N PRO A 48 -15.96 -6.14 8.87
CA PRO A 48 -15.58 -6.84 7.64
C PRO A 48 -16.78 -7.31 6.79
N HIS A 49 -17.95 -7.46 7.37
CA HIS A 49 -19.17 -7.92 6.68
C HIS A 49 -20.17 -6.79 6.39
N ALA A 50 -19.89 -5.56 6.85
CA ALA A 50 -20.76 -4.43 6.55
C ALA A 50 -20.57 -4.02 5.07
N PRO A 51 -21.66 -3.80 4.29
CA PRO A 51 -21.51 -3.34 2.91
C PRO A 51 -20.75 -2.01 2.85
N LEU A 52 -19.87 -1.82 1.85
CA LEU A 52 -19.10 -0.59 1.68
C LEU A 52 -20.01 0.65 1.64
N ARG A 53 -21.19 0.54 1.02
CA ARG A 53 -22.21 1.60 0.99
C ARG A 53 -22.77 2.00 2.36
N SER A 54 -22.56 1.22 3.41
CA SER A 54 -23.01 1.53 4.77
C SER A 54 -22.07 2.49 5.51
N PHE A 55 -20.86 2.68 5.01
CA PHE A 55 -19.90 3.63 5.57
C PHE A 55 -20.18 5.05 5.08
N SER A 56 -19.86 6.03 5.91
CA SER A 56 -20.02 7.43 5.52
C SER A 56 -19.09 7.80 4.35
N PRO A 57 -19.48 8.79 3.53
CA PRO A 57 -18.60 9.26 2.44
C PRO A 57 -17.21 9.70 2.92
N VAL A 58 -17.13 10.26 4.13
CA VAL A 58 -15.88 10.70 4.75
C VAL A 58 -14.98 9.49 5.09
N GLN A 59 -15.57 8.43 5.67
CA GLN A 59 -14.83 7.19 5.98
C GLN A 59 -14.29 6.54 4.71
N LEU A 60 -15.11 6.43 3.67
CA LEU A 60 -14.65 5.88 2.39
C LEU A 60 -13.58 6.75 1.74
N GLN A 61 -13.68 8.07 1.86
CA GLN A 61 -12.67 8.99 1.35
C GLN A 61 -11.34 8.80 2.09
N LEU A 62 -11.34 8.76 3.44
CA LEU A 62 -10.14 8.54 4.24
C LEU A 62 -9.51 7.16 3.97
N THR A 63 -10.34 6.14 3.78
CA THR A 63 -9.90 4.80 3.39
C THR A 63 -9.17 4.84 2.03
N ARG A 64 -9.77 5.47 1.02
CA ARG A 64 -9.12 5.63 -0.31
C ARG A 64 -7.80 6.40 -0.23
N GLU A 65 -7.76 7.45 0.58
CA GLU A 65 -6.52 8.20 0.79
C GLU A 65 -5.43 7.35 1.46
N CYS A 66 -5.81 6.48 2.41
CA CYS A 66 -4.88 5.54 3.03
C CYS A 66 -4.33 4.53 2.01
N LEU A 67 -5.19 3.98 1.15
CA LEU A 67 -4.78 3.06 0.08
C LEU A 67 -3.90 3.75 -0.97
N GLN A 68 -4.16 5.02 -1.28
CA GLN A 68 -3.31 5.82 -2.16
C GLN A 68 -1.92 6.04 -1.54
N ILE A 69 -1.84 6.31 -0.23
CA ILE A 69 -0.57 6.43 0.49
C ILE A 69 0.20 5.10 0.45
N ALA A 70 -0.49 3.96 0.56
CA ALA A 70 0.15 2.65 0.45
C ALA A 70 0.83 2.45 -0.92
N VAL A 71 0.19 2.84 -2.02
CA VAL A 71 0.79 2.84 -3.36
C VAL A 71 1.98 3.80 -3.43
N GLU A 72 1.80 5.05 -3.00
CA GLU A 72 2.86 6.07 -3.00
C GLU A 72 4.09 5.64 -2.18
N SER A 73 3.86 4.95 -1.05
CA SER A 73 4.94 4.45 -0.19
C SER A 73 5.78 3.36 -0.86
N ILE A 74 5.17 2.48 -1.65
CA ILE A 74 5.92 1.49 -2.44
C ILE A 74 6.67 2.19 -3.58
N GLU A 75 6.00 3.05 -4.34
CA GLU A 75 6.61 3.75 -5.48
C GLU A 75 7.77 4.67 -5.07
N ALA A 76 7.67 5.31 -3.91
CA ALA A 76 8.75 6.17 -3.39
C ALA A 76 10.05 5.42 -3.11
N ASN A 77 9.98 4.10 -2.87
CA ASN A 77 11.13 3.26 -2.61
C ASN A 77 11.71 2.59 -3.87
N ARG A 78 11.06 2.75 -5.03
CA ARG A 78 11.37 2.01 -6.27
C ARG A 78 12.83 2.06 -6.69
N GLU A 79 13.46 3.23 -6.60
CA GLU A 79 14.86 3.40 -6.98
C GLU A 79 15.85 2.66 -6.06
N SER A 80 15.41 2.39 -4.82
CA SER A 80 16.22 1.72 -3.80
C SER A 80 15.97 0.21 -3.70
N PHE A 81 15.03 -0.35 -4.47
CA PHE A 81 14.57 -1.74 -4.32
C PHE A 81 15.70 -2.78 -4.37
N PHE A 82 16.66 -2.56 -5.25
CA PHE A 82 17.74 -3.53 -5.53
C PHE A 82 19.11 -3.03 -5.09
N HIS A 83 19.14 -1.96 -4.29
CA HIS A 83 20.37 -1.41 -3.75
C HIS A 83 20.41 -1.56 -2.23
N ARG A 84 21.46 -2.22 -1.73
CA ARG A 84 21.66 -2.36 -0.29
C ARG A 84 21.97 -0.99 0.33
N HIS A 85 21.18 -0.60 1.33
CA HIS A 85 21.39 0.59 2.14
C HIS A 85 20.90 0.33 3.59
N GLN A 86 21.21 1.23 4.53
CA GLN A 86 20.84 1.05 5.94
C GLN A 86 19.34 0.86 6.18
N GLY A 87 18.48 1.39 5.30
CA GLY A 87 17.03 1.27 5.39
C GLY A 87 16.42 0.09 4.61
N THR A 88 17.20 -0.79 4.01
CA THR A 88 16.69 -1.87 3.14
C THR A 88 15.62 -2.72 3.82
N TRP A 89 15.84 -3.11 5.08
CA TRP A 89 14.86 -3.93 5.82
C TRP A 89 13.59 -3.17 6.18
N LEU A 90 13.71 -1.89 6.52
CA LEU A 90 12.56 -1.03 6.79
C LEU A 90 11.75 -0.80 5.50
N MET A 91 12.44 -0.55 4.39
CA MET A 91 11.83 -0.43 3.07
C MET A 91 11.03 -1.69 2.70
N ALA A 92 11.64 -2.88 2.82
CA ALA A 92 10.97 -4.15 2.52
C ALA A 92 9.73 -4.37 3.40
N ARG A 93 9.80 -4.05 4.70
CA ARG A 93 8.66 -4.12 5.64
C ARG A 93 7.57 -3.12 5.31
N THR A 94 7.91 -1.92 4.89
CA THR A 94 6.94 -0.92 4.44
C THR A 94 6.24 -1.39 3.17
N CYS A 95 6.97 -1.92 2.20
CA CYS A 95 6.39 -2.45 0.96
C CYS A 95 5.44 -3.62 1.23
N ILE A 96 5.81 -4.58 2.08
CA ILE A 96 4.93 -5.72 2.41
C ILE A 96 3.68 -5.27 3.17
N ARG A 97 3.80 -4.39 4.17
CA ARG A 97 2.66 -3.85 4.90
C ARG A 97 1.67 -3.16 3.94
N SER A 98 2.17 -2.29 3.09
CA SER A 98 1.36 -1.58 2.09
C SER A 98 0.68 -2.53 1.13
N SER A 99 1.40 -3.57 0.66
CA SER A 99 0.85 -4.60 -0.22
C SER A 99 -0.24 -5.44 0.43
N LEU A 100 -0.07 -5.81 1.70
CA LEU A 100 -1.08 -6.56 2.45
C LEU A 100 -2.36 -5.73 2.65
N ILE A 101 -2.25 -4.43 2.90
CA ILE A 101 -3.39 -3.52 3.02
C ILE A 101 -4.16 -3.43 1.70
N LEU A 102 -3.45 -3.28 0.57
CA LEU A 102 -4.05 -3.22 -0.76
C LEU A 102 -4.78 -4.54 -1.11
N LEU A 103 -4.13 -5.68 -0.87
CA LEU A 103 -4.73 -7.00 -1.09
C LEU A 103 -5.94 -7.25 -0.19
N ALA A 104 -5.88 -6.87 1.08
CA ALA A 104 -7.01 -7.02 2.00
C ALA A 104 -8.23 -6.25 1.49
N MET A 105 -8.05 -5.04 0.96
CA MET A 105 -9.15 -4.29 0.35
C MET A 105 -9.66 -4.95 -0.94
N ALA A 106 -8.78 -5.44 -1.81
CA ALA A 106 -9.17 -6.15 -3.03
C ALA A 106 -9.99 -7.41 -2.70
N MET A 107 -9.53 -8.23 -1.77
CA MET A 107 -10.26 -9.42 -1.31
C MET A 107 -11.61 -9.05 -0.68
N ARG A 108 -11.69 -7.93 0.05
CA ARG A 108 -12.95 -7.43 0.58
C ARG A 108 -13.93 -7.03 -0.54
N CYS A 109 -13.46 -6.34 -1.58
CA CYS A 109 -14.30 -5.99 -2.73
C CYS A 109 -14.86 -7.25 -3.40
N GLN A 110 -14.04 -8.30 -3.58
CA GLN A 110 -14.51 -9.59 -4.11
C GLN A 110 -15.54 -10.26 -3.19
N ALA A 111 -15.30 -10.26 -1.88
CA ALA A 111 -16.24 -10.86 -0.92
C ALA A 111 -17.60 -10.15 -0.93
N GLU A 112 -17.59 -8.82 -1.02
CA GLU A 112 -18.83 -8.03 -1.14
C GLU A 112 -19.53 -8.29 -2.49
N ALA A 113 -18.78 -8.36 -3.58
CA ALA A 113 -19.31 -8.69 -4.91
C ALA A 113 -20.06 -10.03 -4.91
N ARG A 114 -19.47 -11.06 -4.29
CA ARG A 114 -20.10 -12.39 -4.15
C ARG A 114 -21.41 -12.34 -3.35
N SER A 115 -21.51 -11.47 -2.37
CA SER A 115 -22.67 -11.36 -1.48
C SER A 115 -23.80 -10.45 -2.04
N THR A 116 -23.44 -9.45 -2.85
CA THR A 116 -24.39 -8.43 -3.32
C THR A 116 -24.75 -8.56 -4.79
N GLY A 117 -23.99 -9.35 -5.56
CA GLY A 117 -24.13 -9.46 -7.02
C GLY A 117 -23.62 -8.23 -7.80
N VAL A 118 -22.99 -7.26 -7.13
CA VAL A 118 -22.26 -6.16 -7.78
C VAL A 118 -20.97 -6.71 -8.37
N MET A 119 -20.52 -6.15 -9.49
CA MET A 119 -19.25 -6.60 -10.07
C MET A 119 -18.06 -6.22 -9.19
N ALA A 120 -17.16 -7.16 -8.94
CA ALA A 120 -15.96 -6.91 -8.11
C ALA A 120 -15.12 -5.74 -8.64
N ILE A 121 -14.98 -5.66 -9.97
CA ILE A 121 -14.21 -4.61 -10.63
C ILE A 121 -14.76 -3.21 -10.34
N GLU A 122 -16.08 -3.04 -10.26
CA GLU A 122 -16.70 -1.75 -9.93
C GLU A 122 -16.36 -1.31 -8.50
N LEU A 123 -16.36 -2.25 -7.55
CA LEU A 123 -15.99 -1.99 -6.16
C LEU A 123 -14.49 -1.69 -6.04
N GLU A 124 -13.66 -2.40 -6.79
CA GLU A 124 -12.21 -2.16 -6.81
C GLU A 124 -11.88 -0.80 -7.42
N GLU A 125 -12.46 -0.44 -8.56
CA GLU A 125 -12.27 0.88 -9.17
C GLU A 125 -12.74 2.02 -8.26
N MET A 126 -13.79 1.77 -7.47
CA MET A 126 -14.27 2.73 -6.48
C MET A 126 -13.30 2.92 -5.31
N MET A 127 -12.65 1.85 -4.84
CA MET A 127 -11.90 1.84 -3.59
C MET A 127 -10.40 1.87 -3.77
N LEU A 128 -9.85 1.16 -4.76
CA LEU A 128 -8.43 0.94 -4.95
C LEU A 128 -7.82 1.91 -5.98
N PRO A 129 -6.60 2.39 -5.76
CA PRO A 129 -5.85 3.12 -6.79
C PRO A 129 -5.60 2.23 -8.01
N SER A 130 -5.67 2.77 -9.21
CA SER A 130 -5.54 2.00 -10.47
C SER A 130 -4.24 1.19 -10.61
N ARG A 131 -3.18 1.56 -9.88
CA ARG A 131 -1.86 0.89 -9.92
C ARG A 131 -1.62 -0.09 -8.77
N TRP A 132 -2.63 -0.34 -7.94
CA TRP A 132 -2.47 -1.16 -6.73
C TRP A 132 -1.86 -2.53 -7.01
N ARG A 133 -2.35 -3.24 -8.04
CA ARG A 133 -1.86 -4.57 -8.39
C ARG A 133 -0.39 -4.55 -8.81
N LYS A 134 -0.03 -3.60 -9.66
CA LYS A 134 1.35 -3.45 -10.14
C LYS A 134 2.36 -3.24 -9.00
N VAL A 135 2.04 -2.41 -8.01
CA VAL A 135 2.95 -2.18 -6.89
C VAL A 135 3.04 -3.38 -5.95
N VAL A 136 1.97 -4.17 -5.81
CA VAL A 136 2.00 -5.43 -5.08
C VAL A 136 2.90 -6.45 -5.79
N GLU A 137 2.80 -6.60 -7.11
CA GLU A 137 3.67 -7.46 -7.91
C GLU A 137 5.14 -7.02 -7.81
N GLN A 138 5.43 -5.73 -7.86
CA GLN A 138 6.76 -5.18 -7.62
C GLN A 138 7.29 -5.52 -6.22
N THR A 139 6.43 -5.51 -5.20
CA THR A 139 6.83 -5.92 -3.84
C THR A 139 7.24 -7.40 -3.81
N VAL A 140 6.54 -8.28 -4.52
CA VAL A 140 6.95 -9.69 -4.65
C VAL A 140 8.35 -9.82 -5.26
N GLU A 141 8.65 -9.04 -6.30
CA GLU A 141 9.99 -9.03 -6.92
C GLU A 141 11.07 -8.56 -5.94
N VAL A 142 10.80 -7.52 -5.18
CA VAL A 142 11.72 -7.00 -4.14
C VAL A 142 11.97 -8.04 -3.05
N LEU A 143 10.91 -8.66 -2.53
CA LEU A 143 11.03 -9.68 -1.49
C LEU A 143 11.78 -10.91 -2.00
N LYS A 144 11.51 -11.34 -3.23
CA LYS A 144 12.25 -12.43 -3.87
C LYS A 144 13.73 -12.10 -4.00
N TYR A 145 14.09 -10.89 -4.39
CA TYR A 145 15.48 -10.46 -4.52
C TYR A 145 16.27 -10.53 -3.20
N TRP A 146 15.59 -10.17 -2.08
CA TRP A 146 16.21 -10.16 -0.75
C TRP A 146 15.99 -11.44 0.06
N SER A 147 15.28 -12.44 -0.48
CA SER A 147 14.92 -13.68 0.23
C SER A 147 16.12 -14.51 0.66
N ASP A 148 17.19 -14.51 -0.13
CA ASP A 148 18.41 -15.25 0.18
C ASP A 148 19.19 -14.68 1.37
N GLU A 149 18.91 -13.42 1.74
CA GLU A 149 19.57 -12.76 2.85
C GLU A 149 18.77 -12.82 4.17
N SER A 150 17.50 -13.19 4.11
CA SER A 150 16.63 -13.23 5.29
C SER A 150 15.50 -14.23 5.13
N ASN A 151 15.46 -15.21 6.03
CA ASN A 151 14.38 -16.18 6.11
C ASN A 151 13.00 -15.50 6.36
N ASP A 152 12.98 -14.36 7.04
CA ASP A 152 11.75 -13.58 7.24
C ASP A 152 11.23 -13.05 5.91
N LEU A 153 12.10 -12.50 5.06
CA LEU A 153 11.70 -11.99 3.75
C LEU A 153 11.28 -13.11 2.81
N ALA A 154 11.93 -14.28 2.89
CA ALA A 154 11.50 -15.45 2.14
C ALA A 154 10.06 -15.86 2.51
N ARG A 155 9.77 -15.97 3.82
CA ARG A 155 8.41 -16.30 4.31
C ARG A 155 7.37 -15.24 3.93
N LEU A 156 7.73 -13.97 3.99
CA LEU A 156 6.84 -12.86 3.60
C LEU A 156 6.59 -12.85 2.08
N ASN A 157 7.59 -13.23 1.27
CA ASN A 157 7.43 -13.41 -0.16
C ASN A 157 6.44 -14.53 -0.47
N ASP A 158 6.58 -15.68 0.19
CA ASP A 158 5.70 -16.83 -0.01
C ASP A 158 4.26 -16.45 0.41
N LEU A 159 4.09 -15.83 1.58
CA LEU A 159 2.78 -15.36 2.04
C LEU A 159 2.12 -14.41 1.02
N LEU A 160 2.85 -13.42 0.51
CA LEU A 160 2.29 -12.45 -0.42
C LEU A 160 1.89 -13.09 -1.76
N ARG A 161 2.69 -14.05 -2.24
CA ARG A 161 2.39 -14.83 -3.44
C ARG A 161 1.15 -15.71 -3.26
N ASP A 162 1.03 -16.38 -2.12
CA ASP A 162 -0.13 -17.22 -1.82
C ASP A 162 -1.43 -16.39 -1.74
N LEU A 163 -1.36 -15.18 -1.14
CA LEU A 163 -2.49 -14.26 -1.09
C LEU A 163 -2.87 -13.75 -2.48
N LEU A 164 -1.89 -13.40 -3.34
CA LEU A 164 -2.15 -13.03 -4.73
C LEU A 164 -2.81 -14.18 -5.50
N HIS A 165 -2.30 -15.39 -5.36
CA HIS A 165 -2.88 -16.57 -5.99
C HIS A 165 -4.33 -16.82 -5.51
N THR A 166 -4.57 -16.66 -4.22
CA THR A 166 -5.93 -16.77 -3.65
C THR A 166 -6.87 -15.71 -4.18
N TYR A 167 -6.37 -14.49 -4.39
CA TYR A 167 -7.14 -13.41 -5.00
C TYR A 167 -7.49 -13.70 -6.46
N ASP A 168 -6.61 -14.33 -7.23
CA ASP A 168 -6.77 -14.64 -8.66
C ASP A 168 -7.62 -15.90 -8.92
N SER A 169 -7.97 -16.67 -7.85
CA SER A 169 -8.74 -17.92 -7.93
C SER A 169 -10.23 -17.69 -7.81
#